data_ee926c4cbe77095add8d45d40f487f5b
#
_entry.id   ee926c4cbe77095add8d45d40f487f5b
#
_cell.length_a   1.000
_cell.length_b   1.000
_cell.length_c   1.000
_cell.angle_alpha   90.00
_cell.angle_beta   90.00
_cell.angle_gamma   90.00
#
_symmetry.space_group_name_H-M   'P 1'
#
loop_
_entity.id
_entity.type
_entity.pdbx_description
1 polymer ?
#
loop_
_entity_poly.entity_id
_entity_poly.type
_entity_poly.pdbx_seq_one_letter_code
_entity_poly.pdbx_strand_id
1 'polypeptide(L)'
;KGAAKPIPFVEDTCVPPEHLADYIAEFRALLDSHNLQYGMFGHVDAGVLHVRPALDLCDKEQVKLFKQISDEVAELTVKYGGLLWGEHGKGVRSHYGEKFFTPELWQELRYVKFLFDPNNRLNPGKICTPLNSDAELYYILSPMRADNDRQIPIQMRDEFKGAMNCNG
;
A
#
# COMPACT_ATOMS: atom_id res chain seq x y z
N LYS A 1 16.57 -16.71 11.12
CA LYS A 1 15.89 -15.60 10.41
C LYS A 1 14.83 -16.25 9.53
N GLY A 2 13.53 -15.96 9.78
CA GLY A 2 12.42 -16.52 9.02
C GLY A 2 12.33 -15.96 7.59
N ALA A 3 11.37 -16.46 6.80
CA ALA A 3 11.09 -15.98 5.45
C ALA A 3 10.37 -14.62 5.44
N ALA A 4 9.78 -14.21 6.58
CA ALA A 4 9.12 -12.92 6.72
C ALA A 4 10.10 -11.75 6.56
N LYS A 5 9.71 -10.78 5.76
CA LYS A 5 10.47 -9.55 5.48
C LYS A 5 9.60 -8.32 5.70
N PRO A 6 10.18 -7.19 6.15
CA PRO A 6 9.46 -5.92 6.21
C PRO A 6 8.93 -5.53 4.82
N ILE A 7 7.63 -5.30 4.70
CA ILE A 7 6.97 -4.95 3.44
C ILE A 7 6.31 -3.56 3.57
N PRO A 8 6.58 -2.63 2.64
CA PRO A 8 6.10 -1.23 2.71
C PRO A 8 4.68 -1.06 2.15
N PHE A 9 3.72 -1.92 2.52
CA PHE A 9 2.36 -1.90 1.95
C PHE A 9 1.36 -1.01 2.69
N VAL A 10 1.66 -0.65 3.92
CA VAL A 10 0.90 0.30 4.76
C VAL A 10 1.75 1.51 5.15
N GLU A 11 2.78 1.76 4.38
CA GLU A 11 3.71 2.87 4.53
C GLU A 11 3.09 4.16 3.98
N ASP A 12 3.62 5.31 4.43
CA ASP A 12 3.27 6.64 3.91
C ASP A 12 1.84 7.10 4.22
N THR A 13 1.26 6.58 5.28
CA THR A 13 0.01 7.14 5.80
C THR A 13 0.29 8.47 6.50
N CYS A 14 -0.60 9.44 6.34
CA CYS A 14 -0.52 10.69 7.07
C CYS A 14 -1.88 11.05 7.65
N VAL A 15 -1.83 11.69 8.84
CA VAL A 15 -3.00 12.22 9.53
C VAL A 15 -2.68 13.64 10.02
N PRO A 16 -3.68 14.48 10.33
CA PRO A 16 -3.42 15.75 10.98
C PRO A 16 -2.51 15.56 12.20
N PRO A 17 -1.43 16.36 12.36
CA PRO A 17 -0.43 16.13 13.41
C PRO A 17 -1.01 16.04 14.83
N GLU A 18 -2.08 16.78 15.12
CA GLU A 18 -2.81 16.73 16.40
C GLU A 18 -3.42 15.36 16.71
N HIS A 19 -3.68 14.54 15.70
CA HIS A 19 -4.23 13.18 15.85
C HIS A 19 -3.17 12.09 15.79
N LEU A 20 -1.91 12.45 15.52
CA LEU A 20 -0.86 11.48 15.26
C LEU A 20 -0.61 10.50 16.42
N ALA A 21 -0.67 10.99 17.67
CA ALA A 21 -0.42 10.16 18.85
C ALA A 21 -1.47 9.05 19.00
N ASP A 22 -2.75 9.41 18.85
CA ASP A 22 -3.87 8.44 18.95
C ASP A 22 -3.86 7.49 17.75
N TYR A 23 -3.58 8.01 16.56
CA TYR A 23 -3.43 7.20 15.34
C TYR A 23 -2.32 6.17 15.50
N ILE A 24 -1.15 6.55 16.00
CA ILE A 24 -0.04 5.61 16.28
C ILE A 24 -0.46 4.54 17.28
N ALA A 25 -1.18 4.91 18.34
CA ALA A 25 -1.61 3.97 19.36
C ALA A 25 -2.56 2.91 18.77
N GLU A 26 -3.56 3.32 18.01
CA GLU A 26 -4.50 2.41 17.35
C GLU A 26 -3.83 1.59 16.23
N PHE A 27 -2.93 2.18 15.44
CA PHE A 27 -2.20 1.46 14.41
C PHE A 27 -1.33 0.35 15.01
N ARG A 28 -0.64 0.64 16.11
CA ARG A 28 0.15 -0.37 16.84
C ARG A 28 -0.73 -1.47 17.38
N ALA A 29 -1.85 -1.12 18.03
CA ALA A 29 -2.80 -2.10 18.54
C ALA A 29 -3.35 -3.01 17.43
N LEU A 30 -3.62 -2.48 16.24
CA LEU A 30 -4.01 -3.23 15.07
C LEU A 30 -2.93 -4.26 14.68
N LEU A 31 -1.69 -3.84 14.51
CA LEU A 31 -0.60 -4.73 14.13
C LEU A 31 -0.28 -5.78 15.21
N ASP A 32 -0.32 -5.37 16.47
CA ASP A 32 -0.09 -6.23 17.62
C ASP A 32 -1.18 -7.32 17.76
N SER A 33 -2.45 -7.00 17.40
CA SER A 33 -3.56 -7.96 17.39
C SER A 33 -3.33 -9.10 16.38
N HIS A 34 -2.57 -8.83 15.34
CA HIS A 34 -2.16 -9.83 14.34
C HIS A 34 -0.81 -10.49 14.65
N ASN A 35 -0.22 -10.22 15.82
CA ASN A 35 1.08 -10.74 16.25
C ASN A 35 2.22 -10.44 15.25
N LEU A 36 2.19 -9.28 14.59
CA LEU A 36 3.19 -8.88 13.63
C LEU A 36 4.38 -8.18 14.28
N GLN A 37 5.56 -8.47 13.76
CA GLN A 37 6.74 -7.62 13.95
C GLN A 37 6.73 -6.52 12.88
N TYR A 38 7.05 -5.29 13.27
CA TYR A 38 7.06 -4.15 12.35
C TYR A 38 8.11 -3.11 12.74
N GLY A 39 8.61 -2.39 11.76
CA GLY A 39 9.30 -1.11 11.95
C GLY A 39 8.32 0.05 11.79
N MET A 40 8.48 1.09 12.59
CA MET A 40 7.68 2.32 12.50
C MET A 40 8.58 3.53 12.72
N PHE A 41 8.55 4.46 11.79
CA PHE A 41 9.21 5.76 11.86
C PHE A 41 8.41 6.78 11.04
N GLY A 42 8.77 8.04 11.04
CA GLY A 42 8.01 9.03 10.29
C GLY A 42 8.44 10.46 10.54
N HIS A 43 7.66 11.39 10.01
CA HIS A 43 7.81 12.83 10.10
C HIS A 43 6.70 13.39 10.98
N VAL A 44 6.99 13.56 12.27
CA VAL A 44 5.99 13.90 13.30
C VAL A 44 5.33 15.25 13.02
N ASP A 45 6.10 16.22 12.56
CA ASP A 45 5.64 17.56 12.22
C ASP A 45 4.66 17.58 11.03
N ALA A 46 4.77 16.60 10.13
CA ALA A 46 3.90 16.44 8.97
C ALA A 46 2.80 15.37 9.19
N GLY A 47 2.78 14.70 10.34
CA GLY A 47 1.83 13.61 10.62
C GLY A 47 2.02 12.35 9.76
N VAL A 48 3.20 12.16 9.14
CA VAL A 48 3.48 11.05 8.21
C VAL A 48 4.13 9.88 8.94
N LEU A 49 3.66 8.66 8.63
CA LEU A 49 4.22 7.42 9.16
C LEU A 49 4.67 6.47 8.05
N HIS A 50 5.83 5.87 8.28
CA HIS A 50 6.37 4.77 7.51
C HIS A 50 6.33 3.50 8.36
N VAL A 51 5.44 2.58 8.03
CA VAL A 51 5.22 1.36 8.80
C VAL A 51 5.42 0.15 7.90
N ARG A 52 6.31 -0.75 8.33
CA ARG A 52 6.72 -1.92 7.55
C ARG A 52 6.51 -3.21 8.35
N PRO A 53 5.32 -3.80 8.30
CA PRO A 53 5.09 -5.10 8.91
C PRO A 53 5.90 -6.20 8.20
N ALA A 54 6.38 -7.17 8.97
CA ALA A 54 7.14 -8.29 8.43
C ALA A 54 6.19 -9.44 8.06
N LEU A 55 6.12 -9.77 6.77
CA LEU A 55 5.29 -10.84 6.22
C LEU A 55 6.10 -11.72 5.26
N ASP A 56 5.71 -13.00 5.16
CA ASP A 56 6.15 -13.92 4.12
C ASP A 56 5.09 -14.01 3.03
N LEU A 57 5.28 -13.25 1.94
CA LEU A 57 4.33 -13.25 0.81
C LEU A 57 4.40 -14.52 -0.06
N CYS A 58 5.24 -15.50 0.30
CA CYS A 58 5.17 -16.85 -0.27
C CYS A 58 4.16 -17.74 0.46
N ASP A 59 3.68 -17.32 1.63
CA ASP A 59 2.63 -17.98 2.40
C ASP A 59 1.27 -17.41 2.03
N LYS A 60 0.35 -18.27 1.56
CA LYS A 60 -0.99 -17.86 1.12
C LYS A 60 -1.83 -17.25 2.26
N GLU A 61 -1.65 -17.69 3.49
CA GLU A 61 -2.40 -17.14 4.63
C GLU A 61 -1.86 -15.75 4.98
N GLN A 62 -0.54 -15.55 4.87
CA GLN A 62 0.04 -14.22 5.07
C GLN A 62 -0.29 -13.24 3.93
N VAL A 63 -0.53 -13.73 2.71
CA VAL A 63 -1.07 -12.90 1.62
C VAL A 63 -2.51 -12.44 1.92
N LYS A 64 -3.34 -13.30 2.53
CA LYS A 64 -4.68 -12.87 2.98
C LYS A 64 -4.58 -11.83 4.09
N LEU A 65 -3.70 -12.07 5.06
CA LEU A 65 -3.44 -11.14 6.16
C LEU A 65 -2.92 -9.80 5.65
N PHE A 66 -2.03 -9.80 4.68
CA PHE A 66 -1.54 -8.58 4.00
C PHE A 66 -2.70 -7.73 3.46
N LYS A 67 -3.68 -8.36 2.77
CA LYS A 67 -4.88 -7.66 2.29
C LYS A 67 -5.70 -7.10 3.45
N GLN A 68 -6.00 -7.94 4.44
CA GLN A 68 -6.81 -7.56 5.60
C GLN A 68 -6.20 -6.35 6.32
N ILE A 69 -4.91 -6.37 6.63
CA ILE A 69 -4.22 -5.26 7.28
C ILE A 69 -4.25 -4.00 6.42
N SER A 70 -4.07 -4.16 5.10
CA SER A 70 -4.16 -3.01 4.19
C SER A 70 -5.53 -2.34 4.23
N ASP A 71 -6.61 -3.13 4.24
CA ASP A 71 -7.97 -2.64 4.34
C ASP A 71 -8.21 -1.96 5.72
N GLU A 72 -7.80 -2.59 6.82
CA GLU A 72 -7.95 -2.07 8.17
C GLU A 72 -7.18 -0.76 8.38
N VAL A 73 -5.97 -0.65 7.85
CA VAL A 73 -5.16 0.58 7.91
C VAL A 73 -5.79 1.68 7.06
N ALA A 74 -6.36 1.36 5.90
CA ALA A 74 -7.08 2.33 5.08
C ALA A 74 -8.29 2.91 5.84
N GLU A 75 -9.10 2.08 6.49
CA GLU A 75 -10.24 2.52 7.32
C GLU A 75 -9.77 3.34 8.52
N LEU A 76 -8.71 2.91 9.21
CA LEU A 76 -8.13 3.66 10.32
C LEU A 76 -7.66 5.05 9.88
N THR A 77 -7.02 5.13 8.71
CA THR A 77 -6.53 6.41 8.16
C THR A 77 -7.70 7.34 7.81
N VAL A 78 -8.78 6.80 7.21
CA VAL A 78 -10.03 7.56 6.97
C VAL A 78 -10.62 8.08 8.27
N LYS A 79 -10.70 7.24 9.32
CA LYS A 79 -11.23 7.60 10.65
C LYS A 79 -10.55 8.85 11.21
N TYR A 80 -9.27 9.01 10.97
CA TYR A 80 -8.48 10.16 11.45
C TYR A 80 -8.40 11.31 10.46
N GLY A 81 -9.18 11.28 9.36
CA GLY A 81 -9.18 12.33 8.34
C GLY A 81 -7.86 12.41 7.55
N GLY A 82 -7.16 11.29 7.47
CA GLY A 82 -5.84 11.21 6.87
C GLY A 82 -5.83 10.81 5.40
N LEU A 83 -4.63 10.51 4.88
CA LEU A 83 -4.38 10.04 3.51
C LEU A 83 -3.41 8.85 3.52
N LEU A 84 -3.46 7.99 2.50
CA LEU A 84 -2.54 6.85 2.34
C LEU A 84 -1.24 7.18 1.59
N TRP A 85 -0.99 8.42 1.28
CA TRP A 85 0.15 8.88 0.49
C TRP A 85 0.56 10.28 0.94
N GLY A 86 1.28 10.32 2.06
CA GLY A 86 1.73 11.56 2.68
C GLY A 86 2.78 12.30 1.86
N GLU A 87 3.76 11.59 1.32
CA GLU A 87 4.89 12.15 0.57
C GLU A 87 5.28 11.33 -0.67
N HIS A 88 4.90 10.05 -0.74
CA HIS A 88 5.20 9.18 -1.86
C HIS A 88 3.97 9.01 -2.76
N GLY A 89 4.15 8.59 -4.00
CA GLY A 89 3.04 8.33 -4.91
C GLY A 89 2.21 7.09 -4.52
N LYS A 90 0.96 7.02 -4.97
CA LYS A 90 0.01 5.96 -4.61
C LYS A 90 0.42 4.55 -5.04
N GLY A 91 0.99 4.41 -6.21
CA GLY A 91 1.40 3.12 -6.72
C GLY A 91 0.30 2.06 -6.66
N VAL A 92 0.56 0.98 -5.94
CA VAL A 92 -0.30 -0.22 -5.85
C VAL A 92 -1.55 -0.05 -4.97
N ARG A 93 -1.73 1.08 -4.29
CA ARG A 93 -2.88 1.35 -3.41
C ARG A 93 -3.94 2.24 -4.05
N SER A 94 -3.94 2.34 -5.38
CA SER A 94 -4.83 3.25 -6.13
C SER A 94 -6.31 2.92 -5.98
N HIS A 95 -6.67 1.66 -5.74
CA HIS A 95 -8.06 1.23 -5.53
C HIS A 95 -8.70 1.80 -4.25
N TYR A 96 -7.91 2.28 -3.29
CA TYR A 96 -8.43 3.01 -2.13
C TYR A 96 -8.72 4.49 -2.42
N GLY A 97 -8.29 5.00 -3.59
CA GLY A 97 -8.32 6.43 -3.88
C GLY A 97 -9.65 7.11 -3.62
N GLU A 98 -10.73 6.51 -4.08
CA GLU A 98 -12.08 7.06 -3.95
C GLU A 98 -12.54 7.26 -2.49
N LYS A 99 -12.01 6.46 -1.54
CA LYS A 99 -12.34 6.58 -0.11
C LYS A 99 -11.83 7.88 0.54
N PHE A 100 -10.84 8.51 -0.07
CA PHE A 100 -10.12 9.65 0.50
C PHE A 100 -10.51 11.00 -0.11
N PHE A 101 -11.45 11.00 -1.05
CA PHE A 101 -11.93 12.20 -1.71
C PHE A 101 -13.45 12.29 -1.62
N THR A 102 -13.99 13.51 -1.65
CA THR A 102 -15.42 13.65 -1.92
C THR A 102 -15.71 13.20 -3.35
N PRO A 103 -16.97 12.78 -3.65
CA PRO A 103 -17.33 12.41 -5.01
C PRO A 103 -16.99 13.46 -6.05
N GLU A 104 -17.16 14.76 -5.71
CA GLU A 104 -16.86 15.88 -6.57
C GLU A 104 -15.36 15.98 -6.85
N LEU A 105 -14.51 15.96 -5.81
CA LEU A 105 -13.05 16.02 -5.96
C LEU A 105 -12.52 14.79 -6.70
N TRP A 106 -13.13 13.63 -6.49
CA TRP A 106 -12.76 12.43 -7.24
C TRP A 106 -13.03 12.59 -8.74
N GLN A 107 -14.19 13.15 -9.11
CA GLN A 107 -14.51 13.44 -10.51
C GLN A 107 -13.57 14.50 -11.12
N GLU A 108 -13.22 15.54 -10.38
CA GLU A 108 -12.25 16.55 -10.83
C GLU A 108 -10.86 15.93 -11.08
N LEU A 109 -10.39 15.04 -10.20
CA LEU A 109 -9.14 14.33 -10.40
C LEU A 109 -9.16 13.48 -11.67
N ARG A 110 -10.27 12.75 -11.91
CA ARG A 110 -10.50 11.98 -13.13
C ARG A 110 -10.60 12.86 -14.38
N TYR A 111 -11.18 14.07 -14.23
CA TYR A 111 -11.24 15.04 -15.33
C TYR A 111 -9.84 15.55 -15.69
N VAL A 112 -9.01 15.87 -14.71
CA VAL A 112 -7.59 16.23 -14.97
C VAL A 112 -6.89 15.08 -15.70
N LYS A 113 -7.07 13.83 -15.24
CA LYS A 113 -6.52 12.65 -15.93
C LYS A 113 -7.03 12.56 -17.37
N PHE A 114 -8.31 12.82 -17.61
CA PHE A 114 -8.92 12.80 -18.95
C PHE A 114 -8.31 13.87 -19.89
N LEU A 115 -8.06 15.08 -19.39
CA LEU A 115 -7.47 16.15 -20.20
C LEU A 115 -6.06 15.79 -20.72
N PHE A 116 -5.25 15.10 -19.91
CA PHE A 116 -3.88 14.77 -20.26
C PHE A 116 -3.72 13.37 -20.89
N ASP A 117 -4.65 12.45 -20.60
CA ASP A 117 -4.58 11.07 -21.06
C ASP A 117 -5.98 10.46 -21.28
N PRO A 118 -6.73 10.95 -22.28
CA PRO A 118 -8.10 10.51 -22.55
C PRO A 118 -8.18 9.01 -22.94
N ASN A 119 -7.09 8.42 -23.38
CA ASN A 119 -7.01 7.02 -23.78
C ASN A 119 -6.45 6.10 -22.68
N ASN A 120 -6.22 6.62 -21.47
CA ASN A 120 -5.70 5.88 -20.32
C ASN A 120 -4.44 5.05 -20.62
N ARG A 121 -3.48 5.65 -21.31
CA ARG A 121 -2.22 5.00 -21.74
C ARG A 121 -1.05 5.25 -20.76
N LEU A 122 -1.10 6.35 -20.00
CA LEU A 122 -0.05 6.75 -19.08
C LEU A 122 -0.34 6.16 -17.68
N ASN A 123 0.42 5.15 -17.29
CA ASN A 123 0.23 4.43 -16.03
C ASN A 123 -1.24 4.00 -15.78
N PRO A 124 -1.83 3.18 -16.67
CA PRO A 124 -3.23 2.77 -16.53
C PRO A 124 -3.47 2.10 -15.17
N GLY A 125 -4.59 2.42 -14.54
CA GLY A 125 -4.97 1.89 -13.23
C GLY A 125 -4.24 2.52 -12.04
N LYS A 126 -3.33 3.47 -12.26
CA LYS A 126 -2.62 4.18 -11.19
C LYS A 126 -3.29 5.52 -10.90
N ILE A 127 -3.37 5.88 -9.61
CA ILE A 127 -4.00 7.08 -9.07
C ILE A 127 -5.51 7.10 -9.33
N CYS A 128 -5.93 7.38 -10.57
CA CYS A 128 -7.31 7.33 -11.03
C CYS A 128 -7.38 6.97 -12.52
N THR A 129 -8.58 6.66 -13.01
CA THR A 129 -8.88 6.49 -14.43
C THR A 129 -9.47 7.79 -15.00
N PRO A 130 -9.33 8.09 -16.29
CA PRO A 130 -10.01 9.24 -16.91
C PRO A 130 -11.52 9.08 -16.83
N LEU A 131 -12.28 10.20 -16.93
CA LEU A 131 -13.74 10.23 -16.79
C LEU A 131 -14.48 9.27 -17.75
N ASN A 132 -13.95 9.07 -18.93
CA ASN A 132 -14.52 8.24 -19.98
C ASN A 132 -14.05 6.77 -19.91
N SER A 133 -13.48 6.33 -18.80
CA SER A 133 -12.95 4.97 -18.65
C SER A 133 -13.46 4.33 -17.36
N ASP A 134 -13.97 3.11 -17.47
CA ASP A 134 -14.37 2.25 -16.36
C ASP A 134 -13.29 1.19 -16.04
N ALA A 135 -12.06 1.40 -16.51
CA ALA A 135 -10.95 0.50 -16.21
C ALA A 135 -10.69 0.42 -14.71
N GLU A 136 -10.39 -0.77 -14.23
CA GLU A 136 -10.11 -1.00 -12.81
C GLU A 136 -8.85 -0.27 -12.35
N LEU A 137 -8.89 0.23 -11.12
CA LEU A 137 -7.72 0.76 -10.45
C LEU A 137 -6.83 -0.39 -9.95
N TYR A 138 -5.53 -0.13 -9.92
CA TYR A 138 -4.56 -1.10 -9.49
C TYR A 138 -4.82 -1.52 -8.05
N TYR A 139 -5.05 -2.81 -7.87
CA TYR A 139 -5.37 -3.42 -6.60
C TYR A 139 -4.12 -3.97 -5.91
N ILE A 140 -4.08 -3.87 -4.58
CA ILE A 140 -2.91 -4.26 -3.79
C ILE A 140 -2.51 -5.74 -3.94
N LEU A 141 -3.46 -6.60 -4.27
CA LEU A 141 -3.24 -8.01 -4.58
C LEU A 141 -3.05 -8.31 -6.08
N SER A 142 -2.81 -7.31 -6.91
CA SER A 142 -2.38 -7.56 -8.29
C SER A 142 -1.17 -8.51 -8.29
N PRO A 143 -0.95 -9.31 -9.36
CA PRO A 143 -0.04 -10.44 -9.31
C PRO A 143 1.25 -10.14 -8.58
N MET A 144 1.43 -10.77 -7.43
CA MET A 144 2.62 -10.59 -6.61
C MET A 144 3.73 -11.52 -7.06
N ARG A 145 4.95 -11.13 -6.78
CA ARG A 145 6.15 -11.91 -7.05
C ARG A 145 6.08 -13.33 -6.50
N ALA A 146 5.39 -13.54 -5.36
CA ALA A 146 5.24 -14.84 -4.71
C ALA A 146 4.75 -15.96 -5.63
N ASP A 147 3.80 -15.67 -6.52
CA ASP A 147 3.29 -16.65 -7.48
C ASP A 147 4.33 -16.98 -8.57
N ASN A 148 5.18 -16.03 -8.92
CA ASN A 148 6.27 -16.20 -9.88
C ASN A 148 7.51 -16.84 -9.25
N ASP A 149 7.80 -16.57 -7.97
CA ASP A 149 8.96 -17.13 -7.25
C ASP A 149 8.90 -18.67 -7.18
N ARG A 150 7.70 -19.25 -7.17
CA ARG A 150 7.53 -20.70 -7.19
C ARG A 150 7.90 -21.37 -8.52
N GLN A 151 7.98 -20.58 -9.58
CA GLN A 151 8.36 -21.01 -10.93
C GLN A 151 9.88 -20.97 -11.13
N ILE A 152 10.62 -20.31 -10.23
CA ILE A 152 12.07 -20.22 -10.31
C ILE A 152 12.69 -21.49 -9.72
N PRO A 153 13.50 -22.25 -10.47
CA PRO A 153 14.19 -23.44 -9.97
C PRO A 153 15.02 -23.13 -8.71
N ILE A 154 15.01 -24.05 -7.74
CA ILE A 154 15.75 -23.89 -6.47
C ILE A 154 17.22 -23.57 -6.70
N GLN A 155 17.86 -24.21 -7.68
CA GLN A 155 19.26 -23.98 -8.02
C GLN A 155 19.51 -22.53 -8.42
N MET A 156 18.63 -21.92 -9.22
CA MET A 156 18.73 -20.50 -9.57
C MET A 156 18.52 -19.59 -8.36
N ARG A 157 17.62 -19.95 -7.45
CA ARG A 157 17.43 -19.18 -6.20
C ARG A 157 18.68 -19.19 -5.33
N ASP A 158 19.37 -20.34 -5.22
CA ASP A 158 20.57 -20.45 -4.42
C ASP A 158 21.74 -19.71 -5.04
N GLU A 159 21.89 -19.79 -6.35
CA GLU A 159 22.92 -19.08 -7.11
C GLU A 159 22.77 -17.56 -7.04
N PHE A 160 21.53 -17.06 -7.14
CA PHE A 160 21.22 -15.62 -7.13
C PHE A 160 20.65 -15.12 -5.79
N LYS A 161 20.88 -15.85 -4.71
CA LYS A 161 20.31 -15.55 -3.38
C LYS A 161 20.58 -14.12 -2.90
N GLY A 162 21.73 -13.56 -3.19
CA GLY A 162 22.07 -12.17 -2.87
C GLY A 162 21.17 -11.18 -3.57
N ALA A 163 20.95 -11.35 -4.88
CA ALA A 163 20.07 -10.48 -5.67
C ALA A 163 18.59 -10.68 -5.29
N MET A 164 18.17 -11.93 -5.04
CA MET A 164 16.78 -12.22 -4.66
C MET A 164 16.40 -11.72 -3.25
N ASN A 165 17.37 -11.48 -2.39
CA ASN A 165 17.17 -10.88 -1.07
C ASN A 165 17.29 -9.34 -1.09
N CYS A 166 17.52 -8.74 -2.25
CA CYS A 166 17.48 -7.29 -2.41
C CYS A 166 16.05 -6.79 -2.21
N ASN A 167 15.90 -5.77 -1.37
CA ASN A 167 14.59 -5.16 -1.10
C ASN A 167 14.27 -3.97 -2.03
N GLY A 168 15.00 -3.84 -3.11
CA GLY A 168 14.85 -2.76 -4.07
C GLY A 168 15.84 -1.65 -3.87
#